data_32e0360f1ea764a73e534c0e4ba5b62a
#
_entry.id   32e0360f1ea764a73e534c0e4ba5b62a
#
_cell.length_a   1.000
_cell.length_b   1.000
_cell.length_c   1.000
_cell.angle_alpha   90.00
_cell.angle_beta   90.00
_cell.angle_gamma   90.00
#
_symmetry.space_group_name_H-M   'P 1'
#
loop_
_entity.id
_entity.type
_entity.pdbx_description
1 polymer ?
#
loop_
_entity_poly.entity_id
_entity_poly.type
_entity_poly.pdbx_seq_one_letter_code
_entity_poly.pdbx_strand_id
1 'polypeptide(L)'
;IPPEVLQQLVLLQDRVKPFGSDVAKMRIQDSLKADVNTLFARFDEQPLAAASIAQVHTAALHDGREVVVKVTRPAIRSQILQDFEILEWLGDFLEKRLEAARALHLSEIIQDYRQVILNELDLTLEADNTRRMRHYFTGSSMMYVPEVYMDSKDVMVAERITGVPISDIETFEKLGMDRKDLAEKGLTIFFTQVFRDNFFHADMHPGNVFVETLNPSQPRYIALDCAIMGELSKHDQMTVARMLLAVMNSDFMQLIQIVHQAGWIPPGTDQDALAREMRRTVGPMVSKPMHELDFAGILIQVMDIARRFHLEIPPQLMLLLKTLVHVEGLGTDLYPELDIWSLAKPILTDWIKAQMNPQKNLKELGQKIPDLLLGAQDFPTLLVDSLNGLKNQSAWHAKQLNELQSMRLQMEHQQKRSWIFGSLMAILLSIAIISPWFISVILIVLTSLLAVWRVFK
;
A
#
# COMPACT_ATOMS: atom_id res chain seq x y z
N ILE A 1 -9.78 -1.20 18.65
CA ILE A 1 -10.83 -2.25 18.70
C ILE A 1 -10.65 -2.98 20.03
N PRO A 2 -11.73 -3.25 20.82
CA PRO A 2 -11.63 -3.99 22.06
C PRO A 2 -11.02 -5.40 21.84
N PRO A 3 -10.19 -5.91 22.79
CA PRO A 3 -9.52 -7.21 22.62
C PRO A 3 -10.47 -8.38 22.37
N GLU A 4 -11.67 -8.34 22.97
CA GLU A 4 -12.69 -9.38 22.80
C GLU A 4 -13.23 -9.41 21.35
N VAL A 5 -13.39 -8.24 20.72
CA VAL A 5 -13.82 -8.13 19.31
C VAL A 5 -12.72 -8.62 18.39
N LEU A 6 -11.46 -8.30 18.72
CA LEU A 6 -10.30 -8.77 17.95
C LEU A 6 -10.20 -10.30 17.95
N GLN A 7 -10.40 -10.94 19.11
CA GLN A 7 -10.43 -12.40 19.23
C GLN A 7 -11.54 -13.05 18.38
N GLN A 8 -12.71 -12.43 18.30
CA GLN A 8 -13.81 -12.92 17.46
C GLN A 8 -13.51 -12.74 15.97
N LEU A 9 -12.84 -11.64 15.59
CA LEU A 9 -12.42 -11.40 14.21
C LEU A 9 -11.35 -12.39 13.75
N VAL A 10 -10.41 -12.76 14.62
CA VAL A 10 -9.40 -13.79 14.32
C VAL A 10 -10.05 -15.13 14.03
N LEU A 11 -11.10 -15.51 14.74
CA LEU A 11 -11.84 -16.76 14.48
C LEU A 11 -12.55 -16.79 13.12
N LEU A 12 -12.80 -15.63 12.51
CA LEU A 12 -13.40 -15.54 11.18
C LEU A 12 -12.37 -15.70 10.04
N GLN A 13 -11.08 -15.54 10.32
CA GLN A 13 -10.01 -15.61 9.31
C GLN A 13 -9.67 -17.03 8.86
N ASP A 14 -9.80 -18.05 9.72
CA ASP A 14 -9.13 -19.35 9.52
C ASP A 14 -10.04 -20.52 9.11
N ARG A 15 -11.36 -20.32 8.85
CA ARG A 15 -12.27 -21.45 8.61
C ARG A 15 -13.26 -21.22 7.47
N VAL A 16 -12.75 -20.97 6.27
CA VAL A 16 -13.62 -20.95 5.10
C VAL A 16 -13.83 -22.37 4.60
N LYS A 17 -15.12 -22.82 4.50
CA LYS A 17 -15.44 -24.17 3.99
C LYS A 17 -14.91 -24.32 2.56
N PRO A 18 -14.23 -25.43 2.24
CA PRO A 18 -13.82 -25.72 0.88
C PRO A 18 -15.05 -25.89 -0.03
N PHE A 19 -14.90 -25.52 -1.29
CA PHE A 19 -15.89 -25.85 -2.33
C PHE A 19 -15.59 -27.23 -2.92
N GLY A 20 -16.58 -27.83 -3.59
CA GLY A 20 -16.50 -29.21 -4.09
C GLY A 20 -15.37 -29.40 -5.11
N SER A 21 -14.74 -30.57 -5.08
CA SER A 21 -13.67 -30.96 -6.01
C SER A 21 -14.11 -30.95 -7.47
N ASP A 22 -15.38 -31.29 -7.77
CA ASP A 22 -15.92 -31.24 -9.11
C ASP A 22 -15.93 -29.80 -9.68
N VAL A 23 -16.24 -28.83 -8.82
CA VAL A 23 -16.19 -27.41 -9.18
C VAL A 23 -14.74 -26.96 -9.41
N ALA A 24 -13.79 -27.45 -8.59
CA ALA A 24 -12.38 -27.18 -8.79
C ALA A 24 -11.87 -27.74 -10.13
N LYS A 25 -12.18 -28.98 -10.44
CA LYS A 25 -11.81 -29.64 -11.71
C LYS A 25 -12.40 -28.90 -12.91
N MET A 26 -13.68 -28.53 -12.86
CA MET A 26 -14.32 -27.78 -13.93
C MET A 26 -13.63 -26.42 -14.14
N ARG A 27 -13.30 -25.71 -13.04
CA ARG A 27 -12.61 -24.41 -13.11
C ARG A 27 -11.19 -24.54 -13.67
N ILE A 28 -10.45 -25.60 -13.31
CA ILE A 28 -9.13 -25.91 -13.88
C ILE A 28 -9.25 -26.13 -15.40
N GLN A 29 -10.21 -26.97 -15.81
CA GLN A 29 -10.47 -27.27 -17.23
C GLN A 29 -10.84 -26.02 -18.02
N ASP A 30 -11.72 -25.19 -17.47
CA ASP A 30 -12.17 -23.95 -18.13
C ASP A 30 -11.04 -22.92 -18.25
N SER A 31 -10.18 -22.83 -17.25
CA SER A 31 -9.10 -21.85 -17.19
C SER A 31 -7.86 -22.26 -17.99
N LEU A 32 -7.44 -23.52 -17.86
CA LEU A 32 -6.23 -24.04 -18.53
C LEU A 32 -6.54 -24.70 -19.90
N LYS A 33 -7.83 -24.77 -20.28
CA LYS A 33 -8.30 -25.33 -21.59
C LYS A 33 -7.88 -26.78 -21.84
N ALA A 34 -7.67 -27.54 -20.77
CA ALA A 34 -7.29 -28.96 -20.84
C ALA A 34 -7.95 -29.74 -19.70
N ASP A 35 -8.25 -31.02 -19.94
CA ASP A 35 -8.81 -31.90 -18.92
C ASP A 35 -7.81 -32.14 -17.77
N VAL A 36 -8.31 -32.25 -16.53
CA VAL A 36 -7.49 -32.47 -15.34
C VAL A 36 -6.60 -33.71 -15.47
N ASN A 37 -7.10 -34.81 -16.05
CA ASN A 37 -6.32 -36.03 -16.26
C ASN A 37 -5.26 -35.87 -17.36
N THR A 38 -5.42 -34.90 -18.27
CA THR A 38 -4.41 -34.57 -19.26
C THR A 38 -3.30 -33.72 -18.66
N LEU A 39 -3.63 -32.86 -17.70
CA LEU A 39 -2.68 -31.98 -17.03
C LEU A 39 -1.90 -32.71 -15.93
N PHE A 40 -2.55 -33.58 -15.18
CA PHE A 40 -2.01 -34.22 -14.00
C PHE A 40 -2.13 -35.74 -14.05
N ALA A 41 -1.07 -36.43 -13.66
CA ALA A 41 -1.09 -37.88 -13.43
C ALA A 41 -1.90 -38.25 -12.18
N ARG A 42 -1.93 -37.36 -11.17
CA ARG A 42 -2.72 -37.47 -9.95
C ARG A 42 -3.22 -36.09 -9.56
N PHE A 43 -4.47 -36.00 -9.15
CA PHE A 43 -5.08 -34.81 -8.58
C PHE A 43 -5.83 -35.20 -7.29
N ASP A 44 -5.45 -34.63 -6.16
CA ASP A 44 -6.08 -34.93 -4.88
C ASP A 44 -7.36 -34.09 -4.73
N GLU A 45 -8.49 -34.77 -4.60
CA GLU A 45 -9.81 -34.13 -4.51
C GLU A 45 -9.99 -33.33 -3.22
N GLN A 46 -9.34 -33.77 -2.15
CA GLN A 46 -9.37 -33.06 -0.88
C GLN A 46 -8.36 -31.93 -0.91
N PRO A 47 -8.78 -30.67 -0.70
CA PRO A 47 -7.85 -29.55 -0.72
C PRO A 47 -6.87 -29.63 0.45
N LEU A 48 -5.64 -29.25 0.20
CA LEU A 48 -4.59 -29.07 1.20
C LEU A 48 -4.91 -27.89 2.13
N ALA A 49 -5.43 -26.81 1.55
CA ALA A 49 -5.82 -25.60 2.28
C ALA A 49 -6.98 -24.89 1.58
N ALA A 50 -7.79 -24.16 2.36
CA ALA A 50 -8.89 -23.36 1.85
C ALA A 50 -8.83 -21.96 2.48
N ALA A 51 -8.56 -20.95 1.65
CA ALA A 51 -8.51 -19.54 2.02
C ALA A 51 -9.79 -18.79 1.61
N SER A 52 -9.85 -17.51 1.90
CA SER A 52 -11.00 -16.63 1.59
C SER A 52 -11.31 -16.57 0.09
N ILE A 53 -10.29 -16.45 -0.76
CA ILE A 53 -10.41 -16.22 -2.21
C ILE A 53 -10.09 -17.46 -3.06
N ALA A 54 -9.35 -18.42 -2.53
CA ALA A 54 -8.91 -19.61 -3.27
C ALA A 54 -8.82 -20.84 -2.39
N GLN A 55 -8.69 -22.02 -2.99
CA GLN A 55 -8.24 -23.23 -2.32
C GLN A 55 -7.08 -23.85 -3.08
N VAL A 56 -6.27 -24.64 -2.36
CA VAL A 56 -5.06 -25.27 -2.87
C VAL A 56 -5.22 -26.80 -2.81
N HIS A 57 -5.02 -27.45 -3.95
CA HIS A 57 -4.98 -28.91 -4.05
C HIS A 57 -3.56 -29.40 -4.28
N THR A 58 -3.27 -30.62 -3.90
CA THR A 58 -2.03 -31.32 -4.28
C THR A 58 -2.28 -32.09 -5.57
N ALA A 59 -1.26 -32.16 -6.42
CA ALA A 59 -1.29 -32.90 -7.67
C ALA A 59 0.11 -33.39 -8.04
N ALA A 60 0.20 -34.30 -9.03
CA ALA A 60 1.47 -34.69 -9.63
C ALA A 60 1.40 -34.53 -11.15
N LEU A 61 2.41 -33.95 -11.76
CA LEU A 61 2.56 -33.90 -13.20
C LEU A 61 2.92 -35.27 -13.78
N HIS A 62 2.74 -35.47 -15.09
CA HIS A 62 3.05 -36.73 -15.76
C HIS A 62 4.55 -37.10 -15.75
N ASP A 63 5.42 -36.12 -15.50
CA ASP A 63 6.88 -36.35 -15.32
C ASP A 63 7.27 -36.68 -13.88
N GLY A 64 6.30 -36.79 -12.97
CA GLY A 64 6.49 -37.17 -11.57
C GLY A 64 6.74 -35.99 -10.62
N ARG A 65 6.77 -34.74 -11.09
CA ARG A 65 6.91 -33.58 -10.21
C ARG A 65 5.65 -33.37 -9.37
N GLU A 66 5.84 -33.26 -8.07
CA GLU A 66 4.76 -32.91 -7.13
C GLU A 66 4.47 -31.41 -7.22
N VAL A 67 3.19 -31.04 -7.34
CA VAL A 67 2.75 -29.67 -7.51
C VAL A 67 1.60 -29.34 -6.57
N VAL A 68 1.39 -28.04 -6.38
CA VAL A 68 0.18 -27.48 -5.78
C VAL A 68 -0.61 -26.74 -6.86
N VAL A 69 -1.92 -26.86 -6.78
CA VAL A 69 -2.86 -26.22 -7.71
C VAL A 69 -3.73 -25.28 -6.90
N LYS A 70 -3.46 -23.97 -7.02
CA LYS A 70 -4.25 -22.89 -6.41
C LYS A 70 -5.40 -22.55 -7.35
N VAL A 71 -6.65 -22.60 -6.87
CA VAL A 71 -7.86 -22.40 -7.66
C VAL A 71 -8.72 -21.36 -6.97
N THR A 72 -9.07 -20.26 -7.65
CA THR A 72 -9.95 -19.22 -7.11
C THR A 72 -11.36 -19.75 -6.88
N ARG A 73 -12.05 -19.24 -5.86
CA ARG A 73 -13.42 -19.61 -5.57
C ARG A 73 -14.36 -19.22 -6.72
N PRO A 74 -15.35 -20.09 -7.07
CA PRO A 74 -16.34 -19.73 -8.07
C PRO A 74 -17.13 -18.48 -7.62
N ALA A 75 -17.44 -17.61 -8.59
CA ALA A 75 -18.21 -16.38 -8.39
C ALA A 75 -17.63 -15.36 -7.36
N ILE A 76 -16.44 -15.60 -6.81
CA ILE A 76 -15.84 -14.71 -5.80
C ILE A 76 -15.69 -13.27 -6.32
N ARG A 77 -15.29 -13.11 -7.58
CA ARG A 77 -15.15 -11.79 -8.20
C ARG A 77 -16.46 -11.00 -8.24
N SER A 78 -17.57 -11.65 -8.61
CA SER A 78 -18.88 -10.99 -8.64
C SER A 78 -19.39 -10.65 -7.24
N GLN A 79 -19.14 -11.52 -6.27
CA GLN A 79 -19.49 -11.27 -4.87
C GLN A 79 -18.71 -10.08 -4.32
N ILE A 80 -17.39 -10.04 -4.51
CA ILE A 80 -16.55 -8.93 -4.08
C ILE A 80 -16.98 -7.61 -4.74
N LEU A 81 -17.33 -7.62 -6.03
CA LEU A 81 -17.81 -6.41 -6.69
C LEU A 81 -19.11 -5.89 -6.08
N GLN A 82 -20.05 -6.78 -5.73
CA GLN A 82 -21.29 -6.39 -5.02
C GLN A 82 -21.01 -5.84 -3.63
N ASP A 83 -20.08 -6.46 -2.88
CA ASP A 83 -19.69 -5.97 -1.56
C ASP A 83 -19.06 -4.57 -1.65
N PHE A 84 -18.24 -4.30 -2.67
CA PHE A 84 -17.67 -2.98 -2.91
C PHE A 84 -18.70 -1.93 -3.31
N GLU A 85 -19.74 -2.27 -4.08
CA GLU A 85 -20.84 -1.34 -4.37
C GLU A 85 -21.51 -0.85 -3.07
N ILE A 86 -21.70 -1.74 -2.09
CA ILE A 86 -22.24 -1.39 -0.78
C ILE A 86 -21.26 -0.50 0.01
N LEU A 87 -19.97 -0.84 0.01
CA LEU A 87 -18.94 -0.06 0.70
C LEU A 87 -18.77 1.34 0.09
N GLU A 88 -18.77 1.46 -1.23
CA GLU A 88 -18.70 2.73 -1.96
C GLU A 88 -19.91 3.62 -1.63
N TRP A 89 -21.12 3.04 -1.65
CA TRP A 89 -22.32 3.75 -1.23
C TRP A 89 -22.23 4.22 0.23
N LEU A 90 -21.73 3.37 1.13
CA LEU A 90 -21.54 3.72 2.54
C LEU A 90 -20.48 4.82 2.71
N GLY A 91 -19.36 4.73 1.98
CA GLY A 91 -18.30 5.74 1.97
C GLY A 91 -18.83 7.10 1.59
N ASP A 92 -19.54 7.19 0.46
CA ASP A 92 -20.18 8.41 -0.01
C ASP A 92 -21.21 8.98 0.98
N PHE A 93 -21.98 8.09 1.61
CA PHE A 93 -22.96 8.48 2.62
C PHE A 93 -22.29 9.09 3.86
N LEU A 94 -21.19 8.49 4.32
CA LEU A 94 -20.44 8.96 5.49
C LEU A 94 -19.69 10.28 5.20
N GLU A 95 -19.07 10.43 4.03
CA GLU A 95 -18.40 11.68 3.64
C GLU A 95 -19.36 12.87 3.56
N LYS A 96 -20.60 12.65 3.14
CA LYS A 96 -21.62 13.70 3.10
C LYS A 96 -22.06 14.15 4.50
N ARG A 97 -21.89 13.34 5.54
CA ARG A 97 -22.41 13.59 6.90
C ARG A 97 -21.35 13.80 7.97
N LEU A 98 -20.16 13.18 7.81
CA LEU A 98 -19.12 13.20 8.82
C LEU A 98 -17.88 13.94 8.27
N GLU A 99 -17.48 14.99 8.96
CA GLU A 99 -16.27 15.75 8.60
C GLU A 99 -15.00 14.87 8.69
N ALA A 100 -14.93 13.97 9.65
CA ALA A 100 -13.84 13.01 9.78
C ALA A 100 -13.73 12.06 8.57
N ALA A 101 -14.85 11.56 8.03
CA ALA A 101 -14.86 10.70 6.85
C ALA A 101 -14.40 11.46 5.59
N ARG A 102 -14.82 12.73 5.47
CA ARG A 102 -14.39 13.62 4.39
C ARG A 102 -12.90 13.94 4.46
N ALA A 103 -12.40 14.24 5.66
CA ALA A 103 -10.97 14.52 5.88
C ALA A 103 -10.08 13.29 5.59
N LEU A 104 -10.63 12.08 5.69
CA LEU A 104 -9.93 10.82 5.38
C LEU A 104 -10.05 10.43 3.90
N HIS A 105 -10.84 11.11 3.07
CA HIS A 105 -11.13 10.72 1.70
C HIS A 105 -11.56 9.24 1.61
N LEU A 106 -12.57 8.87 2.42
CA LEU A 106 -12.97 7.48 2.62
C LEU A 106 -13.34 6.77 1.31
N SER A 107 -13.99 7.48 0.39
CA SER A 107 -14.36 6.95 -0.93
C SER A 107 -13.15 6.59 -1.78
N GLU A 108 -12.07 7.40 -1.75
CA GLU A 108 -10.81 7.10 -2.43
C GLU A 108 -10.12 5.87 -1.81
N ILE A 109 -10.09 5.77 -0.48
CA ILE A 109 -9.54 4.59 0.22
C ILE A 109 -10.29 3.32 -0.18
N ILE A 110 -11.61 3.36 -0.26
CA ILE A 110 -12.42 2.20 -0.66
C ILE A 110 -12.12 1.80 -2.11
N GLN A 111 -11.97 2.76 -3.03
CA GLN A 111 -11.63 2.49 -4.42
C GLN A 111 -10.22 1.88 -4.57
N ASP A 112 -9.24 2.42 -3.86
CA ASP A 112 -7.88 1.87 -3.84
C ASP A 112 -7.87 0.43 -3.31
N TYR A 113 -8.58 0.19 -2.21
CA TYR A 113 -8.70 -1.14 -1.62
C TYR A 113 -9.41 -2.13 -2.56
N ARG A 114 -10.45 -1.67 -3.27
CA ARG A 114 -11.11 -2.46 -4.32
C ARG A 114 -10.11 -2.95 -5.37
N GLN A 115 -9.22 -2.05 -5.83
CA GLN A 115 -8.24 -2.42 -6.85
C GLN A 115 -7.24 -3.46 -6.31
N VAL A 116 -6.80 -3.32 -5.06
CA VAL A 116 -5.92 -4.30 -4.40
C VAL A 116 -6.56 -5.68 -4.36
N ILE A 117 -7.81 -5.77 -3.88
CA ILE A 117 -8.52 -7.06 -3.78
C ILE A 117 -8.80 -7.66 -5.17
N LEU A 118 -9.15 -6.83 -6.17
CA LEU A 118 -9.36 -7.33 -7.54
C LEU A 118 -8.07 -7.86 -8.18
N ASN A 119 -6.92 -7.31 -7.82
CA ASN A 119 -5.62 -7.81 -8.26
C ASN A 119 -5.28 -9.16 -7.60
N GLU A 120 -5.63 -9.36 -6.31
CA GLU A 120 -5.48 -10.66 -5.63
C GLU A 120 -6.30 -11.79 -6.27
N LEU A 121 -7.37 -11.46 -7.00
CA LEU A 121 -8.18 -12.43 -7.74
C LEU A 121 -7.59 -12.82 -9.09
N ASP A 122 -6.48 -12.23 -9.51
CA ASP A 122 -5.81 -12.54 -10.77
C ASP A 122 -4.51 -13.30 -10.48
N LEU A 123 -4.59 -14.63 -10.50
CA LEU A 123 -3.44 -15.51 -10.21
C LEU A 123 -2.31 -15.38 -11.24
N THR A 124 -2.53 -14.73 -12.41
CA THR A 124 -1.43 -14.45 -13.35
C THR A 124 -0.47 -13.42 -12.78
N LEU A 125 -0.98 -12.44 -12.00
CA LEU A 125 -0.15 -11.44 -11.33
C LEU A 125 0.72 -12.08 -10.25
N GLU A 126 0.14 -12.99 -9.45
CA GLU A 126 0.89 -13.74 -8.44
C GLU A 126 1.95 -14.65 -9.10
N ALA A 127 1.61 -15.31 -10.20
CA ALA A 127 2.53 -16.14 -10.96
C ALA A 127 3.72 -15.35 -11.51
N ASP A 128 3.47 -14.18 -12.09
CA ASP A 128 4.52 -13.31 -12.63
C ASP A 128 5.41 -12.74 -11.52
N ASN A 129 4.83 -12.32 -10.41
CA ASN A 129 5.56 -11.88 -9.22
C ASN A 129 6.45 -13.01 -8.68
N THR A 130 5.92 -14.24 -8.60
CA THR A 130 6.65 -15.42 -8.13
C THR A 130 7.83 -15.74 -9.05
N ARG A 131 7.64 -15.71 -10.38
CA ARG A 131 8.72 -15.90 -11.37
C ARG A 131 9.80 -14.82 -11.23
N ARG A 132 9.40 -13.56 -11.05
CA ARG A 132 10.32 -12.45 -10.88
C ARG A 132 11.12 -12.58 -9.57
N MET A 133 10.46 -12.92 -8.46
CA MET A 133 11.13 -13.17 -7.18
C MET A 133 12.09 -14.36 -7.28
N ARG A 134 11.67 -15.46 -7.92
CA ARG A 134 12.53 -16.60 -8.20
C ARG A 134 13.78 -16.22 -8.99
N HIS A 135 13.65 -15.38 -9.99
CA HIS A 135 14.78 -14.88 -10.79
C HIS A 135 15.80 -14.14 -9.93
N TYR A 136 15.37 -13.25 -9.02
CA TYR A 136 16.26 -12.51 -8.13
C TYR A 136 17.01 -13.41 -7.13
N PHE A 137 16.40 -14.52 -6.72
CA PHE A 137 16.98 -15.45 -5.74
C PHE A 137 17.47 -16.76 -6.38
N THR A 138 17.63 -16.82 -7.70
CA THR A 138 18.21 -18.01 -8.37
C THR A 138 19.60 -18.30 -7.82
N GLY A 139 19.81 -19.54 -7.32
CA GLY A 139 21.07 -19.97 -6.71
C GLY A 139 21.36 -19.40 -5.32
N SER A 140 20.42 -18.68 -4.70
CA SER A 140 20.59 -18.16 -3.34
C SER A 140 20.58 -19.26 -2.30
N SER A 141 21.52 -19.18 -1.35
CA SER A 141 21.54 -20.02 -0.14
C SER A 141 20.59 -19.52 0.95
N MET A 142 20.02 -18.30 0.81
CA MET A 142 19.19 -17.70 1.83
C MET A 142 17.70 -17.96 1.60
N MET A 143 17.23 -17.86 0.35
CA MET A 143 15.81 -17.97 0.01
C MET A 143 15.59 -18.80 -1.25
N TYR A 144 14.58 -19.63 -1.22
CA TYR A 144 14.02 -20.38 -2.34
C TYR A 144 12.64 -19.88 -2.67
N VAL A 145 12.31 -19.84 -3.95
CA VAL A 145 10.98 -19.48 -4.44
C VAL A 145 10.51 -20.62 -5.36
N PRO A 146 9.30 -21.18 -5.13
CA PRO A 146 8.78 -22.27 -5.94
C PRO A 146 8.68 -21.93 -7.42
N GLU A 147 8.84 -22.92 -8.28
CA GLU A 147 8.66 -22.77 -9.71
C GLU A 147 7.17 -22.75 -10.07
N VAL A 148 6.75 -21.80 -10.94
CA VAL A 148 5.40 -21.76 -11.48
C VAL A 148 5.40 -22.43 -12.85
N TYR A 149 4.63 -23.50 -12.99
CA TYR A 149 4.58 -24.31 -14.20
C TYR A 149 3.49 -23.87 -15.17
N MET A 150 2.29 -23.52 -14.63
CA MET A 150 1.15 -23.08 -15.42
C MET A 150 0.35 -22.05 -14.63
N ASP A 151 -0.23 -21.08 -15.31
CA ASP A 151 -1.11 -20.09 -14.72
C ASP A 151 -2.19 -19.60 -15.67
N SER A 152 -3.23 -19.09 -15.07
CA SER A 152 -4.34 -18.34 -15.67
C SER A 152 -4.92 -17.42 -14.59
N LYS A 153 -5.92 -16.60 -14.94
CA LYS A 153 -6.58 -15.74 -13.94
C LYS A 153 -7.11 -16.50 -12.73
N ASP A 154 -7.58 -17.72 -12.94
CA ASP A 154 -8.30 -18.47 -11.92
C ASP A 154 -7.54 -19.67 -11.35
N VAL A 155 -6.41 -20.05 -11.97
CA VAL A 155 -5.64 -21.24 -11.60
C VAL A 155 -4.16 -20.95 -11.70
N MET A 156 -3.40 -21.36 -10.68
CA MET A 156 -1.93 -21.36 -10.71
C MET A 156 -1.42 -22.73 -10.27
N VAL A 157 -0.51 -23.32 -11.03
CA VAL A 157 0.17 -24.59 -10.74
C VAL A 157 1.62 -24.28 -10.44
N ALA A 158 2.04 -24.55 -9.21
CA ALA A 158 3.38 -24.32 -8.74
C ALA A 158 4.01 -25.56 -8.10
N GLU A 159 5.30 -25.54 -7.95
CA GLU A 159 6.07 -26.57 -7.26
C GLU A 159 5.57 -26.77 -5.84
N ARG A 160 5.37 -28.04 -5.44
CA ARG A 160 5.08 -28.39 -4.05
C ARG A 160 6.37 -28.38 -3.24
N ILE A 161 6.45 -27.51 -2.25
CA ILE A 161 7.63 -27.39 -1.40
C ILE A 161 7.57 -28.36 -0.22
N THR A 162 8.74 -28.65 0.34
CA THR A 162 8.91 -29.35 1.60
C THR A 162 9.55 -28.41 2.60
N GLY A 163 8.82 -28.08 3.66
CA GLY A 163 9.27 -27.16 4.69
C GLY A 163 8.22 -27.01 5.79
N VAL A 164 8.56 -26.26 6.82
CA VAL A 164 7.67 -25.95 7.95
C VAL A 164 7.47 -24.44 8.04
N PRO A 165 6.32 -23.98 8.53
CA PRO A 165 6.08 -22.56 8.76
C PRO A 165 7.15 -21.93 9.65
N ILE A 166 7.50 -20.68 9.40
CA ILE A 166 8.49 -19.95 10.20
C ILE A 166 8.10 -19.84 11.69
N SER A 167 6.82 -19.95 11.99
CA SER A 167 6.27 -19.94 13.36
C SER A 167 6.45 -21.25 14.11
N ASP A 168 6.88 -22.33 13.45
CA ASP A 168 7.06 -23.64 14.10
C ASP A 168 8.43 -23.77 14.79
N ILE A 169 8.60 -22.98 15.84
CA ILE A 169 9.83 -22.92 16.64
C ILE A 169 10.18 -24.28 17.24
N GLU A 170 9.17 -25.06 17.63
CA GLU A 170 9.36 -26.39 18.24
C GLU A 170 10.08 -27.36 17.27
N THR A 171 9.70 -27.33 16.00
CA THR A 171 10.36 -28.13 14.97
C THR A 171 11.80 -27.67 14.73
N PHE A 172 12.08 -26.37 14.75
CA PHE A 172 13.45 -25.85 14.60
C PHE A 172 14.36 -26.31 15.75
N GLU A 173 13.86 -26.28 16.98
CA GLU A 173 14.59 -26.78 18.15
C GLU A 173 14.86 -28.30 18.06
N LYS A 174 13.87 -29.08 17.66
CA LYS A 174 14.02 -30.55 17.47
C LYS A 174 15.05 -30.90 16.39
N LEU A 175 15.14 -30.10 15.33
CA LEU A 175 16.07 -30.28 14.22
C LEU A 175 17.45 -29.67 14.48
N GLY A 176 17.62 -28.95 15.60
CA GLY A 176 18.86 -28.23 15.93
C GLY A 176 19.21 -27.11 14.97
N MET A 177 18.22 -26.47 14.40
CA MET A 177 18.41 -25.31 13.51
C MET A 177 18.89 -24.08 14.29
N ASP A 178 19.83 -23.33 13.72
CA ASP A 178 20.29 -22.08 14.30
C ASP A 178 19.25 -20.97 14.07
N ARG A 179 18.49 -20.67 15.12
CA ARG A 179 17.43 -19.62 15.11
C ARG A 179 18.00 -18.22 14.90
N LYS A 180 19.24 -17.97 15.38
CA LYS A 180 19.93 -16.70 15.16
C LYS A 180 20.27 -16.52 13.68
N ASP A 181 20.86 -17.54 13.04
CA ASP A 181 21.16 -17.54 11.60
C ASP A 181 19.89 -17.33 10.76
N LEU A 182 18.77 -17.99 11.14
CA LEU A 182 17.48 -17.76 10.51
C LEU A 182 17.01 -16.30 10.64
N ALA A 183 17.04 -15.73 11.83
CA ALA A 183 16.61 -14.36 12.05
C ALA A 183 17.46 -13.35 11.25
N GLU A 184 18.79 -13.52 11.25
CA GLU A 184 19.73 -12.69 10.48
C GLU A 184 19.52 -12.84 8.96
N LYS A 185 19.28 -14.05 8.46
CA LYS A 185 18.94 -14.29 7.06
C LYS A 185 17.62 -13.63 6.65
N GLY A 186 16.57 -13.77 7.47
CA GLY A 186 15.26 -13.15 7.18
C GLY A 186 15.38 -11.64 6.99
N LEU A 187 16.10 -10.98 7.89
CA LEU A 187 16.35 -9.55 7.80
C LEU A 187 17.21 -9.19 6.58
N THR A 188 18.25 -9.98 6.29
CA THR A 188 19.11 -9.78 5.11
C THR A 188 18.32 -9.94 3.82
N ILE A 189 17.41 -10.91 3.74
CA ILE A 189 16.51 -11.12 2.62
C ILE A 189 15.64 -9.87 2.42
N PHE A 190 15.04 -9.34 3.49
CA PHE A 190 14.21 -8.13 3.42
C PHE A 190 14.97 -6.94 2.86
N PHE A 191 16.14 -6.61 3.43
CA PHE A 191 16.94 -5.49 2.92
C PHE A 191 17.45 -5.72 1.49
N THR A 192 17.74 -6.96 1.13
CA THR A 192 18.11 -7.34 -0.25
C THR A 192 16.96 -7.06 -1.23
N GLN A 193 15.76 -7.50 -0.90
CA GLN A 193 14.56 -7.24 -1.72
C GLN A 193 14.31 -5.74 -1.90
N VAL A 194 14.42 -4.94 -0.82
CA VAL A 194 14.15 -3.51 -0.85
C VAL A 194 15.24 -2.74 -1.60
N PHE A 195 16.51 -2.99 -1.29
CA PHE A 195 17.59 -2.12 -1.78
C PHE A 195 18.33 -2.66 -2.99
N ARG A 196 18.57 -3.98 -3.10
CA ARG A 196 19.22 -4.58 -4.27
C ARG A 196 18.24 -4.73 -5.44
N ASP A 197 17.08 -5.36 -5.15
CA ASP A 197 16.14 -5.80 -6.20
C ASP A 197 15.06 -4.76 -6.48
N ASN A 198 14.80 -3.87 -5.51
CA ASN A 198 13.65 -2.94 -5.53
C ASN A 198 12.34 -3.66 -5.83
N PHE A 199 12.19 -4.85 -5.27
CA PHE A 199 11.03 -5.71 -5.41
C PHE A 199 10.90 -6.53 -4.13
N PHE A 200 9.99 -6.11 -3.24
CA PHE A 200 9.87 -6.71 -1.91
C PHE A 200 8.51 -7.31 -1.68
N HIS A 201 8.50 -8.39 -0.93
CA HIS A 201 7.28 -9.05 -0.48
C HIS A 201 6.59 -8.17 0.57
N ALA A 202 5.40 -7.71 0.26
CA ALA A 202 4.71 -6.72 1.07
C ALA A 202 3.74 -7.32 2.09
N ASP A 203 3.62 -8.65 2.13
CA ASP A 203 2.77 -9.38 3.07
C ASP A 203 3.51 -10.57 3.69
N MET A 204 4.59 -10.28 4.43
CA MET A 204 5.43 -11.26 5.15
C MET A 204 4.73 -11.82 6.40
N HIS A 205 3.51 -12.34 6.18
CA HIS A 205 2.79 -13.04 7.23
C HIS A 205 3.44 -14.41 7.53
N PRO A 206 3.48 -14.91 8.77
CA PRO A 206 4.07 -16.22 9.11
C PRO A 206 3.55 -17.39 8.27
N GLY A 207 2.30 -17.31 7.78
CA GLY A 207 1.70 -18.29 6.90
C GLY A 207 2.26 -18.34 5.47
N ASN A 208 2.95 -17.27 5.04
CA ASN A 208 3.51 -17.13 3.70
C ASN A 208 5.02 -17.43 3.66
N VAL A 209 5.62 -17.64 4.82
CA VAL A 209 7.07 -17.86 4.99
C VAL A 209 7.33 -19.23 5.60
N PHE A 210 8.03 -20.06 4.86
CA PHE A 210 8.42 -21.39 5.30
C PHE A 210 9.94 -21.51 5.39
N VAL A 211 10.41 -22.55 6.09
CA VAL A 211 11.82 -22.90 6.20
C VAL A 211 12.01 -24.31 5.71
N GLU A 212 12.98 -24.49 4.81
CA GLU A 212 13.38 -25.80 4.30
C GLU A 212 14.03 -26.64 5.41
N THR A 213 13.57 -27.88 5.56
CA THR A 213 14.03 -28.79 6.63
C THR A 213 15.02 -29.84 6.15
N LEU A 214 15.29 -29.91 4.84
CA LEU A 214 16.17 -30.90 4.24
C LEU A 214 17.64 -30.76 4.68
N ASN A 215 18.09 -29.53 4.95
CA ASN A 215 19.43 -29.24 5.45
C ASN A 215 19.37 -28.36 6.71
N PRO A 216 19.15 -28.93 7.90
CA PRO A 216 19.01 -28.14 9.14
C PRO A 216 20.24 -27.29 9.50
N SER A 217 21.44 -27.67 9.04
CA SER A 217 22.67 -26.91 9.30
C SER A 217 22.80 -25.65 8.42
N GLN A 218 22.04 -25.56 7.32
CA GLN A 218 21.98 -24.41 6.42
C GLN A 218 20.54 -24.15 6.02
N PRO A 219 19.69 -23.74 6.98
CA PRO A 219 18.29 -23.52 6.71
C PRO A 219 18.09 -22.41 5.69
N ARG A 220 17.11 -22.60 4.79
CA ARG A 220 16.79 -21.67 3.72
C ARG A 220 15.32 -21.30 3.80
N TYR A 221 15.02 -20.01 3.66
CA TYR A 221 13.64 -19.52 3.58
C TYR A 221 12.96 -20.00 2.30
N ILE A 222 11.66 -20.18 2.36
CA ILE A 222 10.80 -20.43 1.19
C ILE A 222 9.67 -19.40 1.22
N ALA A 223 9.57 -18.58 0.16
CA ALA A 223 8.45 -17.65 -0.02
C ALA A 223 7.35 -18.32 -0.84
N LEU A 224 6.12 -18.39 -0.31
CA LEU A 224 5.01 -19.11 -0.95
C LEU A 224 4.05 -18.23 -1.73
N ASP A 225 3.57 -17.15 -1.14
CA ASP A 225 2.55 -16.28 -1.70
C ASP A 225 3.16 -14.94 -2.09
N CYS A 226 3.28 -14.67 -3.39
CA CYS A 226 3.78 -13.42 -3.93
C CYS A 226 2.66 -12.54 -4.51
N ALA A 227 1.42 -12.65 -4.01
CA ALA A 227 0.29 -11.87 -4.52
C ALA A 227 0.52 -10.35 -4.32
N ILE A 228 1.04 -9.96 -3.15
CA ILE A 228 1.26 -8.54 -2.81
C ILE A 228 2.76 -8.25 -2.78
N MET A 229 3.23 -7.54 -3.82
CA MET A 229 4.61 -7.11 -3.93
C MET A 229 4.70 -5.58 -3.94
N GLY A 230 5.79 -5.05 -3.41
CA GLY A 230 6.05 -3.61 -3.37
C GLY A 230 7.27 -3.23 -4.20
N GLU A 231 7.21 -2.06 -4.82
CA GLU A 231 8.33 -1.40 -5.50
C GLU A 231 8.37 0.07 -5.07
N LEU A 232 9.56 0.62 -4.94
CA LEU A 232 9.77 2.04 -4.67
C LEU A 232 10.25 2.75 -5.92
N SER A 233 9.94 4.04 -6.07
CA SER A 233 10.68 4.84 -7.05
C SER A 233 12.16 4.92 -6.64
N LYS A 234 13.07 5.15 -7.58
CA LYS A 234 14.51 5.32 -7.25
C LYS A 234 14.73 6.46 -6.26
N HIS A 235 13.89 7.49 -6.34
CA HIS A 235 13.91 8.63 -5.42
C HIS A 235 13.50 8.19 -4.01
N ASP A 236 12.37 7.48 -3.87
CA ASP A 236 11.87 7.02 -2.58
C ASP A 236 12.80 6.00 -1.94
N GLN A 237 13.36 5.08 -2.74
CA GLN A 237 14.35 4.11 -2.27
C GLN A 237 15.58 4.80 -1.66
N MET A 238 16.12 5.84 -2.32
CA MET A 238 17.22 6.65 -1.78
C MET A 238 16.80 7.43 -0.55
N THR A 239 15.60 8.00 -0.54
CA THR A 239 15.03 8.72 0.59
C THR A 239 14.93 7.81 1.80
N VAL A 240 14.34 6.61 1.65
CA VAL A 240 14.22 5.60 2.72
C VAL A 240 15.59 5.18 3.26
N ALA A 241 16.56 4.89 2.40
CA ALA A 241 17.91 4.52 2.85
C ALA A 241 18.56 5.62 3.69
N ARG A 242 18.44 6.88 3.27
CA ARG A 242 18.97 8.04 4.00
C ARG A 242 18.21 8.28 5.31
N MET A 243 16.89 8.10 5.32
CA MET A 243 16.07 8.21 6.53
C MET A 243 16.48 7.17 7.57
N LEU A 244 16.63 5.91 7.17
CA LEU A 244 17.07 4.83 8.06
C LEU A 244 18.44 5.15 8.66
N LEU A 245 19.41 5.61 7.86
CA LEU A 245 20.72 6.02 8.38
C LEU A 245 20.64 7.21 9.33
N ALA A 246 19.79 8.20 9.08
CA ALA A 246 19.58 9.34 9.97
C ALA A 246 18.99 8.90 11.32
N VAL A 247 18.01 8.00 11.30
CA VAL A 247 17.41 7.39 12.51
C VAL A 247 18.47 6.62 13.30
N MET A 248 19.26 5.76 12.64
CA MET A 248 20.35 4.99 13.27
C MET A 248 21.42 5.86 13.93
N ASN A 249 21.65 7.06 13.38
CA ASN A 249 22.58 8.02 13.95
C ASN A 249 21.89 8.99 14.95
N SER A 250 20.59 8.79 15.25
CA SER A 250 19.77 9.67 16.09
C SER A 250 19.76 11.15 15.61
N ASP A 251 19.98 11.36 14.31
CA ASP A 251 19.97 12.69 13.68
C ASP A 251 18.59 13.04 13.13
N PHE A 252 17.71 13.46 14.05
CA PHE A 252 16.32 13.81 13.71
C PHE A 252 16.22 15.09 12.89
N MET A 253 17.20 16.00 12.95
CA MET A 253 17.19 17.18 12.08
C MET A 253 17.48 16.77 10.62
N GLN A 254 18.48 15.93 10.41
CA GLN A 254 18.78 15.38 9.09
C GLN A 254 17.61 14.56 8.55
N LEU A 255 16.93 13.77 9.41
CA LEU A 255 15.72 13.03 9.05
C LEU A 255 14.65 13.97 8.47
N ILE A 256 14.33 15.07 9.17
CA ILE A 256 13.30 16.01 8.73
C ILE A 256 13.71 16.72 7.43
N GLN A 257 14.99 17.07 7.28
CA GLN A 257 15.49 17.65 6.02
C GLN A 257 15.33 16.68 4.82
N ILE A 258 15.60 15.39 5.03
CA ILE A 258 15.42 14.36 3.99
C ILE A 258 13.95 14.26 3.60
N VAL A 259 13.04 14.17 4.57
CA VAL A 259 11.59 14.08 4.35
C VAL A 259 11.04 15.34 3.67
N HIS A 260 11.59 16.52 4.02
CA HIS A 260 11.23 17.77 3.35
C HIS A 260 11.70 17.81 1.89
N GLN A 261 12.96 17.39 1.63
CA GLN A 261 13.49 17.30 0.26
C GLN A 261 12.71 16.32 -0.61
N ALA A 262 12.14 15.27 -0.01
CA ALA A 262 11.26 14.32 -0.68
C ALA A 262 9.88 14.89 -1.02
N GLY A 263 9.53 16.07 -0.50
CA GLY A 263 8.22 16.68 -0.72
C GLY A 263 7.10 16.13 0.17
N TRP A 264 7.43 15.35 1.21
CA TRP A 264 6.42 14.74 2.08
C TRP A 264 5.99 15.64 3.25
N ILE A 265 6.64 16.81 3.40
CA ILE A 265 6.28 17.84 4.38
C ILE A 265 5.54 18.97 3.66
N PRO A 266 4.30 19.29 4.03
CA PRO A 266 3.54 20.39 3.43
C PRO A 266 4.26 21.75 3.57
N PRO A 267 4.10 22.66 2.59
CA PRO A 267 4.63 24.02 2.69
C PRO A 267 4.14 24.73 3.95
N GLY A 268 5.05 25.40 4.66
CA GLY A 268 4.73 26.16 5.88
C GLY A 268 4.78 25.36 7.19
N THR A 269 5.09 24.07 7.15
CA THR A 269 5.30 23.27 8.35
C THR A 269 6.55 23.71 9.10
N ASP A 270 6.46 23.93 10.42
CA ASP A 270 7.62 24.20 11.28
C ASP A 270 8.48 22.94 11.43
N GLN A 271 9.57 22.87 10.63
CA GLN A 271 10.49 21.73 10.61
C GLN A 271 11.23 21.56 11.93
N ASP A 272 11.54 22.66 12.63
CA ASP A 272 12.21 22.60 13.94
C ASP A 272 11.27 22.04 15.01
N ALA A 273 10.00 22.42 14.98
CA ALA A 273 8.99 21.84 15.87
C ALA A 273 8.80 20.34 15.61
N LEU A 274 8.73 19.94 14.34
CA LEU A 274 8.63 18.54 13.93
C LEU A 274 9.86 17.73 14.39
N ALA A 275 11.08 18.25 14.19
CA ALA A 275 12.31 17.58 14.62
C ALA A 275 12.38 17.45 16.16
N ARG A 276 11.95 18.49 16.89
CA ARG A 276 11.88 18.42 18.38
C ARG A 276 10.87 17.37 18.82
N GLU A 277 9.71 17.30 18.19
CA GLU A 277 8.68 16.31 18.53
C GLU A 277 9.15 14.89 18.23
N MET A 278 9.73 14.65 17.05
CA MET A 278 10.34 13.36 16.70
C MET A 278 11.41 12.95 17.71
N ARG A 279 12.32 13.85 18.06
CA ARG A 279 13.37 13.58 19.05
C ARG A 279 12.78 13.27 20.41
N ARG A 280 11.76 13.99 20.86
CA ARG A 280 11.13 13.81 22.16
C ARG A 280 10.40 12.47 22.24
N THR A 281 9.71 12.06 21.16
CA THR A 281 8.80 10.91 21.15
C THR A 281 9.53 9.64 20.74
N VAL A 282 10.27 9.68 19.62
CA VAL A 282 10.94 8.52 19.02
C VAL A 282 12.36 8.34 19.55
N GLY A 283 13.05 9.45 19.88
CA GLY A 283 14.45 9.41 20.37
C GLY A 283 14.70 8.45 21.53
N PRO A 284 13.92 8.49 22.62
CA PRO A 284 14.08 7.54 23.74
C PRO A 284 13.84 6.09 23.35
N MET A 285 12.99 5.83 22.34
CA MET A 285 12.70 4.49 21.87
C MET A 285 13.87 3.93 21.05
N VAL A 286 14.41 4.74 20.13
CA VAL A 286 15.57 4.33 19.28
C VAL A 286 16.87 4.21 20.09
N SER A 287 16.96 4.85 21.25
CA SER A 287 18.15 4.78 22.13
C SER A 287 18.19 3.54 23.03
N LYS A 288 17.13 2.74 23.04
CA LYS A 288 17.09 1.50 23.83
C LYS A 288 17.96 0.41 23.19
N PRO A 289 18.44 -0.57 23.98
CA PRO A 289 18.99 -1.80 23.41
C PRO A 289 18.00 -2.43 22.44
N MET A 290 18.48 -3.04 21.38
CA MET A 290 17.68 -3.52 20.26
C MET A 290 16.58 -4.51 20.67
N HIS A 291 16.88 -5.41 21.59
CA HIS A 291 15.91 -6.39 22.11
C HIS A 291 14.77 -5.76 22.95
N GLU A 292 14.83 -4.47 23.24
CA GLU A 292 13.78 -3.71 23.93
C GLU A 292 13.05 -2.74 22.98
N LEU A 293 13.39 -2.74 21.68
CA LEU A 293 12.75 -1.87 20.70
C LEU A 293 11.39 -2.44 20.30
N ASP A 294 10.37 -1.65 20.52
CA ASP A 294 9.02 -1.88 20.00
C ASP A 294 8.85 -1.12 18.68
N PHE A 295 9.18 -1.77 17.55
CA PHE A 295 9.05 -1.15 16.23
C PHE A 295 7.60 -0.81 15.89
N ALA A 296 6.64 -1.63 16.31
CA ALA A 296 5.22 -1.34 16.11
C ALA A 296 4.81 -0.09 16.88
N GLY A 297 5.24 0.03 18.15
CA GLY A 297 5.02 1.23 18.96
C GLY A 297 5.71 2.47 18.39
N ILE A 298 6.94 2.34 17.87
CA ILE A 298 7.63 3.44 17.18
C ILE A 298 6.81 3.88 15.95
N LEU A 299 6.36 2.94 15.12
CA LEU A 299 5.57 3.25 13.93
C LEU A 299 4.27 3.97 14.29
N ILE A 300 3.55 3.52 15.33
CA ILE A 300 2.33 4.19 15.80
C ILE A 300 2.62 5.64 16.19
N GLN A 301 3.71 5.90 16.92
CA GLN A 301 4.09 7.25 17.33
C GLN A 301 4.49 8.11 16.13
N VAL A 302 5.23 7.57 15.18
CA VAL A 302 5.59 8.26 13.94
C VAL A 302 4.34 8.61 13.14
N MET A 303 3.38 7.69 13.02
CA MET A 303 2.11 7.92 12.32
C MET A 303 1.26 9.00 13.02
N ASP A 304 1.25 9.04 14.35
CA ASP A 304 0.55 10.08 15.10
C ASP A 304 1.19 11.46 14.87
N ILE A 305 2.52 11.54 14.86
CA ILE A 305 3.25 12.77 14.51
C ILE A 305 2.96 13.15 13.07
N ALA A 306 3.03 12.22 12.12
CA ALA A 306 2.76 12.46 10.71
C ALA A 306 1.37 13.07 10.50
N ARG A 307 0.35 12.53 11.17
CA ARG A 307 -1.02 13.06 11.11
C ARG A 307 -1.12 14.47 11.72
N ARG A 308 -0.48 14.72 12.88
CA ARG A 308 -0.51 16.07 13.53
C ARG A 308 0.16 17.14 12.70
N PHE A 309 1.20 16.81 11.96
CA PHE A 309 1.92 17.72 11.07
C PHE A 309 1.47 17.64 9.61
N HIS A 310 0.41 16.87 9.32
CA HIS A 310 -0.16 16.69 7.98
C HIS A 310 0.87 16.21 6.93
N LEU A 311 1.76 15.28 7.33
CA LEU A 311 2.76 14.74 6.41
C LEU A 311 2.10 13.86 5.34
N GLU A 312 2.55 14.00 4.10
CA GLU A 312 2.07 13.22 2.95
C GLU A 312 2.97 11.97 2.76
N ILE A 313 2.58 10.86 3.41
CA ILE A 313 3.35 9.61 3.34
C ILE A 313 2.91 8.82 2.11
N PRO A 314 3.85 8.49 1.18
CA PRO A 314 3.51 7.66 0.03
C PRO A 314 2.95 6.29 0.43
N PRO A 315 1.91 5.76 -0.26
CA PRO A 315 1.32 4.45 0.04
C PRO A 315 2.34 3.31 0.02
N GLN A 316 3.30 3.34 -0.90
CA GLN A 316 4.38 2.36 -1.02
C GLN A 316 5.28 2.32 0.23
N LEU A 317 5.50 3.48 0.85
CA LEU A 317 6.24 3.56 2.12
C LEU A 317 5.45 2.95 3.27
N MET A 318 4.12 3.14 3.31
CA MET A 318 3.26 2.48 4.30
C MET A 318 3.33 0.96 4.18
N LEU A 319 3.33 0.45 2.96
CA LEU A 319 3.47 -0.97 2.66
C LEU A 319 4.83 -1.51 3.15
N LEU A 320 5.91 -0.76 2.88
CA LEU A 320 7.25 -1.09 3.34
C LEU A 320 7.35 -1.10 4.88
N LEU A 321 6.77 -0.10 5.54
CA LEU A 321 6.76 0.00 7.00
C LEU A 321 5.96 -1.16 7.65
N LYS A 322 4.79 -1.52 7.08
CA LYS A 322 4.04 -2.71 7.50
C LYS A 322 4.92 -3.97 7.40
N THR A 323 5.62 -4.13 6.29
CA THR A 323 6.48 -5.30 6.07
C THR A 323 7.66 -5.32 7.04
N LEU A 324 8.28 -4.17 7.31
CA LEU A 324 9.38 -4.07 8.28
C LEU A 324 8.93 -4.51 9.68
N VAL A 325 7.74 -4.10 10.13
CA VAL A 325 7.17 -4.52 11.42
C VAL A 325 6.93 -6.04 11.46
N HIS A 326 6.44 -6.64 10.37
CA HIS A 326 6.26 -8.10 10.31
C HIS A 326 7.60 -8.85 10.34
N VAL A 327 8.59 -8.39 9.58
CA VAL A 327 9.93 -9.01 9.53
C VAL A 327 10.64 -8.87 10.88
N GLU A 328 10.49 -7.73 11.54
CA GLU A 328 11.00 -7.51 12.90
C GLU A 328 10.33 -8.47 13.89
N GLY A 329 8.99 -8.55 13.88
CA GLY A 329 8.25 -9.45 14.74
C GLY A 329 8.69 -10.92 14.57
N LEU A 330 8.78 -11.40 13.32
CA LEU A 330 9.28 -12.74 13.01
C LEU A 330 10.73 -12.94 13.48
N GLY A 331 11.58 -11.93 13.29
CA GLY A 331 12.98 -11.97 13.72
C GLY A 331 13.10 -12.06 15.24
N THR A 332 12.30 -11.29 15.97
CA THR A 332 12.26 -11.28 17.45
C THR A 332 11.69 -12.58 18.02
N ASP A 333 10.67 -13.17 17.38
CA ASP A 333 10.13 -14.48 17.77
C ASP A 333 11.18 -15.60 17.61
N LEU A 334 12.00 -15.53 16.54
CA LEU A 334 13.10 -16.47 16.31
C LEU A 334 14.25 -16.24 17.28
N TYR A 335 14.71 -15.01 17.41
CA TYR A 335 15.87 -14.63 18.22
C TYR A 335 15.65 -13.24 18.86
N PRO A 336 15.21 -13.16 20.13
CA PRO A 336 14.88 -11.90 20.80
C PRO A 336 16.04 -10.89 20.91
N GLU A 337 17.29 -11.37 20.84
CA GLU A 337 18.48 -10.51 20.88
C GLU A 337 18.96 -10.05 19.49
N LEU A 338 18.12 -10.16 18.46
CA LEU A 338 18.46 -9.76 17.08
C LEU A 338 18.76 -8.27 16.99
N ASP A 339 19.97 -7.91 16.56
CA ASP A 339 20.36 -6.53 16.30
C ASP A 339 20.15 -6.16 14.82
N ILE A 340 18.95 -5.65 14.53
CA ILE A 340 18.53 -5.24 13.17
C ILE A 340 19.47 -4.16 12.61
N TRP A 341 19.90 -3.20 13.45
CA TRP A 341 20.66 -2.06 12.98
C TRP A 341 22.11 -2.40 12.62
N SER A 342 22.76 -3.26 13.38
CA SER A 342 24.09 -3.73 13.01
C SER A 342 24.12 -4.52 11.72
N LEU A 343 23.04 -5.23 11.39
CA LEU A 343 22.88 -5.92 10.11
C LEU A 343 22.50 -4.96 8.98
N ALA A 344 21.56 -4.04 9.22
CA ALA A 344 21.08 -3.09 8.22
C ALA A 344 22.13 -2.06 7.80
N LYS A 345 22.92 -1.54 8.76
CA LYS A 345 23.86 -0.44 8.52
C LYS A 345 24.89 -0.69 7.42
N PRO A 346 25.62 -1.82 7.40
CA PRO A 346 26.54 -2.10 6.30
C PRO A 346 25.82 -2.22 4.96
N ILE A 347 24.67 -2.94 4.90
CA ILE A 347 23.89 -3.12 3.66
C ILE A 347 23.48 -1.77 3.08
N LEU A 348 22.91 -0.88 3.91
CA LEU A 348 22.48 0.46 3.51
C LEU A 348 23.65 1.34 3.07
N THR A 349 24.74 1.31 3.84
CA THR A 349 25.93 2.13 3.55
C THR A 349 26.58 1.72 2.23
N ASP A 350 26.73 0.42 1.99
CA ASP A 350 27.33 -0.09 0.77
C ASP A 350 26.44 0.13 -0.44
N TRP A 351 25.11 -0.01 -0.27
CA TRP A 351 24.15 0.29 -1.31
C TRP A 351 24.18 1.77 -1.71
N ILE A 352 24.16 2.70 -0.73
CA ILE A 352 24.24 4.14 -1.01
C ILE A 352 25.56 4.48 -1.72
N LYS A 353 26.71 3.95 -1.26
CA LYS A 353 27.98 4.14 -1.94
C LYS A 353 27.95 3.65 -3.39
N ALA A 354 27.33 2.49 -3.63
CA ALA A 354 27.17 1.94 -4.96
C ALA A 354 26.31 2.83 -5.87
N GLN A 355 25.26 3.46 -5.32
CA GLN A 355 24.41 4.41 -6.07
C GLN A 355 25.13 5.74 -6.36
N MET A 356 26.04 6.17 -5.48
CA MET A 356 26.80 7.40 -5.64
C MET A 356 28.07 7.24 -6.51
N ASN A 357 28.34 6.04 -7.02
CA ASN A 357 29.53 5.78 -7.83
C ASN A 357 29.48 6.54 -9.17
N PRO A 358 30.44 7.49 -9.43
CA PRO A 358 30.42 8.34 -10.61
C PRO A 358 30.52 7.57 -11.92
N GLN A 359 31.19 6.40 -11.92
CA GLN A 359 31.37 5.57 -13.12
C GLN A 359 30.05 4.94 -13.59
N LYS A 360 29.16 4.58 -12.67
CA LYS A 360 27.83 4.05 -13.00
C LYS A 360 26.95 5.16 -13.58
N ASN A 361 26.98 6.33 -12.97
CA ASN A 361 26.22 7.50 -13.40
C ASN A 361 26.68 8.01 -14.78
N LEU A 362 28.01 7.99 -15.05
CA LEU A 362 28.56 8.31 -16.39
C LEU A 362 28.14 7.30 -17.48
N LYS A 363 28.06 6.03 -17.15
CA LYS A 363 27.59 4.99 -18.08
C LYS A 363 26.10 5.12 -18.40
N GLU A 364 25.28 5.39 -17.38
CA GLU A 364 23.85 5.67 -17.57
C GLU A 364 23.59 6.99 -18.30
N LEU A 365 24.40 8.04 -18.05
CA LEU A 365 24.39 9.28 -18.84
C LEU A 365 24.80 9.00 -20.28
N GLY A 366 25.86 8.21 -20.52
CA GLY A 366 26.30 7.84 -21.86
C GLY A 366 25.23 7.09 -22.67
N GLN A 367 24.42 6.27 -22.03
CA GLN A 367 23.30 5.58 -22.68
C GLN A 367 22.09 6.51 -22.94
N LYS A 368 21.93 7.58 -22.17
CA LYS A 368 20.86 8.58 -22.37
C LYS A 368 21.26 9.73 -23.28
N ILE A 369 22.55 9.89 -23.62
CA ILE A 369 23.04 10.92 -24.55
C ILE A 369 22.35 10.82 -25.94
N PRO A 370 22.15 9.64 -26.55
CA PRO A 370 21.43 9.56 -27.81
C PRO A 370 19.97 10.07 -27.72
N ASP A 371 19.27 9.73 -26.64
CA ASP A 371 17.90 10.19 -26.42
C ASP A 371 17.84 11.69 -26.14
N LEU A 372 18.83 12.23 -25.40
CA LEU A 372 18.98 13.67 -25.15
C LEU A 372 19.36 14.42 -26.46
N LEU A 373 20.16 13.83 -27.34
CA LEU A 373 20.50 14.43 -28.63
C LEU A 373 19.32 14.38 -29.59
N LEU A 374 18.49 13.33 -29.56
CA LEU A 374 17.26 13.25 -30.33
C LEU A 374 16.22 14.29 -29.83
N GLY A 375 16.12 14.48 -28.51
CA GLY A 375 15.29 15.52 -27.92
C GLY A 375 15.85 16.95 -28.11
N ALA A 376 17.16 17.10 -28.35
CA ALA A 376 17.80 18.40 -28.61
C ALA A 376 17.41 19.01 -29.97
N GLN A 377 16.87 18.25 -30.89
CA GLN A 377 16.33 18.80 -32.15
C GLN A 377 15.08 19.67 -31.91
N ASP A 378 14.34 19.40 -30.82
CA ASP A 378 13.17 20.18 -30.42
C ASP A 378 13.49 21.29 -29.40
N PHE A 379 14.74 21.38 -28.92
CA PHE A 379 15.16 22.35 -27.90
C PHE A 379 14.95 23.83 -28.34
N PRO A 380 15.18 24.21 -29.60
CA PRO A 380 14.88 25.58 -30.05
C PRO A 380 13.38 25.88 -30.02
N THR A 381 12.52 24.92 -30.32
CA THR A 381 11.06 25.08 -30.29
C THR A 381 10.54 25.15 -28.85
N LEU A 382 11.06 24.31 -27.95
CA LEU A 382 10.72 24.33 -26.52
C LEU A 382 11.20 25.61 -25.82
N LEU A 383 12.35 26.18 -26.22
CA LEU A 383 12.81 27.48 -25.73
C LEU A 383 11.92 28.63 -26.22
N VAL A 384 11.55 28.62 -27.50
CA VAL A 384 10.62 29.62 -28.07
C VAL A 384 9.24 29.48 -27.41
N ASP A 385 8.74 28.29 -27.19
CA ASP A 385 7.46 28.05 -26.52
C ASP A 385 7.50 28.43 -25.03
N SER A 386 8.60 28.17 -24.32
CA SER A 386 8.77 28.62 -22.94
C SER A 386 8.91 30.14 -22.83
N LEU A 387 9.62 30.79 -23.74
CA LEU A 387 9.71 32.25 -23.79
C LEU A 387 8.39 32.90 -24.20
N ASN A 388 7.61 32.30 -25.08
CA ASN A 388 6.25 32.71 -25.40
C ASN A 388 5.28 32.44 -24.24
N GLY A 389 5.48 31.35 -23.48
CA GLY A 389 4.77 31.07 -22.25
C GLY A 389 5.03 32.12 -21.17
N LEU A 390 6.27 32.56 -20.99
CA LEU A 390 6.64 33.65 -20.06
C LEU A 390 6.05 35.00 -20.47
N LYS A 391 6.02 35.30 -21.76
CA LYS A 391 5.37 36.51 -22.28
C LYS A 391 3.83 36.49 -22.07
N ASN A 392 3.24 35.31 -22.19
CA ASN A 392 1.79 35.16 -21.98
C ASN A 392 1.40 35.09 -20.50
N GLN A 393 2.35 34.80 -19.60
CA GLN A 393 2.09 34.70 -18.16
C GLN A 393 1.64 36.02 -17.54
N SER A 394 2.17 37.17 -18.02
CA SER A 394 1.71 38.50 -17.60
C SER A 394 0.27 38.81 -18.09
N ALA A 395 -0.08 38.37 -19.29
CA ALA A 395 -1.43 38.50 -19.80
C ALA A 395 -2.42 37.54 -19.11
N TRP A 396 -1.96 36.37 -18.75
CA TRP A 396 -2.74 35.36 -18.00
C TRP A 396 -3.03 35.81 -16.56
N HIS A 397 -2.03 36.37 -15.87
CA HIS A 397 -2.23 36.98 -14.55
C HIS A 397 -3.18 38.17 -14.56
N ALA A 398 -3.10 39.01 -15.59
CA ALA A 398 -4.04 40.11 -15.75
C ALA A 398 -5.47 39.62 -15.99
N LYS A 399 -5.65 38.54 -16.76
CA LYS A 399 -6.96 37.93 -17.00
C LYS A 399 -7.52 37.26 -15.74
N GLN A 400 -6.69 36.54 -14.98
CA GLN A 400 -7.07 35.95 -13.68
C GLN A 400 -7.44 37.00 -12.64
N LEU A 401 -6.71 38.15 -12.57
CA LEU A 401 -7.03 39.24 -11.68
C LEU A 401 -8.39 39.89 -12.04
N ASN A 402 -8.68 40.03 -13.34
CA ASN A 402 -9.98 40.53 -13.80
C ASN A 402 -11.13 39.54 -13.52
N GLU A 403 -10.89 38.24 -13.67
CA GLU A 403 -11.87 37.20 -13.31
C GLU A 403 -12.13 37.16 -11.81
N LEU A 404 -11.08 37.25 -10.98
CA LEU A 404 -11.21 37.31 -9.52
C LEU A 404 -11.95 38.58 -9.07
N GLN A 405 -11.69 39.73 -9.71
CA GLN A 405 -12.45 40.94 -9.42
C GLN A 405 -13.93 40.84 -9.83
N SER A 406 -14.22 40.21 -10.97
CA SER A 406 -15.60 39.99 -11.41
C SER A 406 -16.34 38.99 -10.49
N MET A 407 -15.68 37.91 -10.04
CA MET A 407 -16.23 37.00 -9.05
C MET A 407 -16.48 37.67 -7.69
N ARG A 408 -15.58 38.54 -7.24
CA ARG A 408 -15.75 39.31 -6.00
C ARG A 408 -16.95 40.23 -6.06
N LEU A 409 -17.13 40.95 -7.17
CA LEU A 409 -18.29 41.78 -7.39
C LEU A 409 -19.60 40.97 -7.47
N GLN A 410 -19.57 39.81 -8.08
CA GLN A 410 -20.72 38.90 -8.11
C GLN A 410 -21.05 38.36 -6.70
N MET A 411 -20.05 37.98 -5.90
CA MET A 411 -20.25 37.54 -4.51
C MET A 411 -20.80 38.66 -3.62
N GLU A 412 -20.33 39.92 -3.77
CA GLU A 412 -20.87 41.07 -3.04
C GLU A 412 -22.34 41.37 -3.42
N HIS A 413 -22.69 41.22 -4.69
CA HIS A 413 -24.07 41.35 -5.14
C HIS A 413 -24.96 40.21 -4.63
N GLN A 414 -24.46 38.99 -4.60
CA GLN A 414 -25.17 37.81 -4.07
C GLN A 414 -25.36 37.93 -2.54
N GLN A 415 -24.35 38.40 -1.82
CA GLN A 415 -24.42 38.61 -0.38
C GLN A 415 -25.43 39.72 -0.01
N LYS A 416 -25.45 40.85 -0.74
CA LYS A 416 -26.45 41.89 -0.55
C LYS A 416 -27.88 41.40 -0.82
N ARG A 417 -28.09 40.58 -1.86
CA ARG A 417 -29.38 39.96 -2.17
C ARG A 417 -29.83 39.01 -1.07
N SER A 418 -28.90 38.18 -0.54
CA SER A 418 -29.17 37.27 0.59
C SER A 418 -29.58 38.04 1.87
N TRP A 419 -28.92 39.16 2.18
CA TRP A 419 -29.28 40.00 3.33
C TRP A 419 -30.64 40.66 3.18
N ILE A 420 -30.98 41.17 1.98
CA ILE A 420 -32.31 41.74 1.69
C ILE A 420 -33.38 40.66 1.84
N PHE A 421 -33.14 39.47 1.30
CA PHE A 421 -34.08 38.36 1.41
C PHE A 421 -34.28 37.88 2.87
N GLY A 422 -33.18 37.78 3.63
CA GLY A 422 -33.24 37.43 5.05
C GLY A 422 -33.98 38.47 5.88
N SER A 423 -33.81 39.76 5.61
CA SER A 423 -34.51 40.83 6.29
C SER A 423 -36.01 40.82 5.98
N LEU A 424 -36.38 40.60 4.71
CA LEU A 424 -37.77 40.46 4.28
C LEU A 424 -38.48 39.25 4.94
N MET A 425 -37.78 38.13 5.04
CA MET A 425 -38.26 36.93 5.72
C MET A 425 -38.44 37.16 7.23
N ALA A 426 -37.53 37.88 7.88
CA ALA A 426 -37.65 38.24 9.30
C ALA A 426 -38.84 39.16 9.56
N ILE A 427 -39.11 40.15 8.68
CA ILE A 427 -40.28 41.03 8.77
C ILE A 427 -41.56 40.23 8.56
N LEU A 428 -41.65 39.34 7.60
CA LEU A 428 -42.83 38.49 7.33
C LEU A 428 -43.11 37.55 8.50
N LEU A 429 -42.07 36.93 9.11
CA LEU A 429 -42.20 36.12 10.32
C LEU A 429 -42.69 36.94 11.52
N SER A 430 -42.21 38.16 11.68
CA SER A 430 -42.66 39.05 12.75
C SER A 430 -44.14 39.44 12.61
N ILE A 431 -44.64 39.64 11.40
CA ILE A 431 -46.05 39.90 11.10
C ILE A 431 -46.92 38.65 11.33
N ALA A 432 -46.39 37.45 11.03
CA ALA A 432 -47.09 36.17 11.30
C ALA A 432 -47.34 35.88 12.77
N ILE A 433 -46.45 36.35 13.63
CA ILE A 433 -46.60 36.16 15.10
C ILE A 433 -47.70 37.06 15.69
N ILE A 434 -47.97 38.19 15.04
CA ILE A 434 -48.91 39.20 15.58
C ILE A 434 -50.37 38.94 15.17
N SER A 435 -50.62 38.19 14.10
CA SER A 435 -52.01 37.94 13.62
C SER A 435 -52.20 36.60 12.92
N PRO A 436 -52.92 35.66 13.55
CA PRO A 436 -53.14 34.30 13.02
C PRO A 436 -53.90 34.25 11.66
N TRP A 437 -54.59 35.31 11.32
CA TRP A 437 -55.42 35.43 10.10
C TRP A 437 -54.58 35.57 8.81
N PHE A 438 -53.32 35.99 8.94
CA PHE A 438 -52.41 36.21 7.79
C PHE A 438 -51.58 34.99 7.43
N ILE A 439 -51.67 33.89 8.13
CA ILE A 439 -50.85 32.68 7.90
C ILE A 439 -51.04 32.16 6.46
N SER A 440 -52.27 32.15 5.95
CA SER A 440 -52.58 31.66 4.61
C SER A 440 -52.01 32.56 3.51
N VAL A 441 -52.02 33.88 3.71
CA VAL A 441 -51.48 34.87 2.75
C VAL A 441 -49.95 34.81 2.74
N ILE A 442 -49.31 34.60 3.88
CA ILE A 442 -47.87 34.46 4.04
C ILE A 442 -47.37 33.17 3.37
N LEU A 443 -48.09 32.05 3.50
CA LEU A 443 -47.77 30.77 2.82
C LEU A 443 -47.80 30.95 1.30
N ILE A 444 -48.76 31.65 0.74
CA ILE A 444 -48.88 31.95 -0.71
C ILE A 444 -47.71 32.83 -1.17
N VAL A 445 -47.35 33.85 -0.42
CA VAL A 445 -46.22 34.72 -0.74
C VAL A 445 -44.88 34.00 -0.65
N LEU A 446 -44.71 33.14 0.36
CA LEU A 446 -43.50 32.33 0.53
C LEU A 446 -43.32 31.31 -0.60
N THR A 447 -44.38 30.63 -1.02
CA THR A 447 -44.32 29.68 -2.16
C THR A 447 -44.05 30.41 -3.47
N SER A 448 -44.61 31.59 -3.69
CA SER A 448 -44.34 32.42 -4.85
C SER A 448 -42.92 32.96 -4.88
N LEU A 449 -42.37 33.38 -3.74
CA LEU A 449 -40.97 33.86 -3.61
C LEU A 449 -39.96 32.69 -3.80
N LEU A 450 -40.26 31.48 -3.33
CA LEU A 450 -39.46 30.29 -3.55
C LEU A 450 -39.45 29.87 -5.04
N ALA A 451 -40.59 30.00 -5.71
CA ALA A 451 -40.68 29.72 -7.16
C ALA A 451 -39.87 30.75 -7.99
N VAL A 452 -39.94 32.02 -7.65
CA VAL A 452 -39.11 33.08 -8.27
C VAL A 452 -37.63 32.87 -7.99
N TRP A 453 -37.26 32.53 -6.77
CA TRP A 453 -35.85 32.23 -6.42
C TRP A 453 -35.29 31.02 -7.19
N ARG A 454 -36.15 30.04 -7.48
CA ARG A 454 -35.77 28.82 -8.25
C ARG A 454 -35.58 29.12 -9.76
N VAL A 455 -36.22 30.14 -10.28
CA VAL A 455 -36.09 30.55 -11.70
C VAL A 455 -34.85 31.45 -11.92
N PHE A 456 -34.36 32.11 -10.86
CA PHE A 456 -33.19 32.99 -10.93
C PHE A 456 -31.90 32.39 -10.34
N LYS A 457 -31.89 31.10 -10.06
CA LYS A 457 -30.70 30.32 -9.69
C LYS A 457 -30.22 29.48 -10.88
#